data_d84d9355649d1e22e0d83202b5073508
#
_entry.id   d84d9355649d1e22e0d83202b5073508
#
_cell.length_a   1.000
_cell.length_b   1.000
_cell.length_c   1.000
_cell.angle_alpha   90.00
_cell.angle_beta   90.00
_cell.angle_gamma   90.00
#
_symmetry.space_group_name_H-M   'P 1'
#
loop_
_entity.id
_entity.type
_entity.pdbx_description
1 polymer ?
#
loop_
_entity_poly.entity_id
_entity_poly.type
_entity_poly.pdbx_seq_one_letter_code
_entity_poly.pdbx_strand_id
1 'polypeptide(L)'
;MRTILSFAAVGVAVSLLAASPPPAHAKTCKDAVSAKARSAAQVSDASRERRARENAIANWSNRARDTHGWAYRFWRRSADRKVECGGGASAKHCTATAKPCRLL
;
A
#
# COMPACT_ATOMS: atom_id res chain seq x y z
N MET A 1 -24.00 -19.38 44.44
CA MET A 1 -23.86 -19.26 43.95
C MET A 1 -23.98 -18.98 42.86
N ARG A 2 -24.26 -18.96 42.72
CA ARG A 2 -24.33 -18.79 41.78
C ARG A 2 -24.24 -17.88 41.16
N THR A 3 -24.32 -17.44 41.06
CA THR A 3 -24.38 -16.64 40.50
C THR A 3 -23.58 -16.13 39.79
N ILE A 4 -23.27 -15.95 40.03
CA ILE A 4 -22.51 -15.49 39.47
C ILE A 4 -22.24 -15.66 38.29
N LEU A 5 -22.23 -15.91 38.03
CA LEU A 5 -21.96 -16.16 36.92
C LEU A 5 -22.22 -15.42 35.97
N SER A 6 -22.69 -15.03 36.07
CA SER A 6 -23.04 -14.48 35.16
C SER A 6 -22.31 -13.61 34.63
N PHE A 7 -21.94 -13.32 34.87
CA PHE A 7 -21.32 -12.59 34.29
C PHE A 7 -20.74 -12.76 33.37
N ALA A 8 -20.61 -12.96 33.53
CA ALA A 8 -19.84 -13.32 32.81
C ALA A 8 -20.16 -12.98 31.68
N ALA A 9 -20.91 -13.28 31.53
CA ALA A 9 -21.30 -13.10 30.34
C ALA A 9 -21.04 -11.81 29.93
N VAL A 10 -21.16 -11.32 30.55
CA VAL A 10 -20.97 -10.23 30.23
C VAL A 10 -19.97 -9.89 29.47
N GLY A 11 -19.28 -10.07 29.97
CA GLY A 11 -18.26 -9.52 29.34
C GLY A 11 -18.31 -9.78 27.97
N VAL A 12 -18.68 -10.56 27.79
CA VAL A 12 -18.73 -10.92 26.55
C VAL A 12 -19.09 -9.94 25.72
N ALA A 13 -20.08 -9.58 25.85
CA ALA A 13 -20.57 -8.71 24.97
C ALA A 13 -19.63 -7.76 24.63
N VAL A 14 -19.26 -7.28 25.31
CA VAL A 14 -18.39 -6.40 25.12
C VAL A 14 -17.55 -6.49 24.06
N SER A 15 -16.92 -7.28 24.18
CA SER A 15 -15.98 -7.41 23.21
C SER A 15 -16.49 -7.18 21.92
N LEU A 16 -17.44 -7.66 21.64
CA LEU A 16 -17.88 -7.54 20.39
C LEU A 16 -17.89 -6.23 19.96
N LEU A 17 -18.17 -5.46 20.66
CA LEU A 17 -18.31 -4.18 20.29
C LEU A 17 -17.07 -3.81 19.79
N ALA A 18 -16.19 -4.36 20.16
CA ALA A 18 -14.93 -3.99 19.82
C ALA A 18 -14.87 -4.08 18.34
N ALA A 19 -15.71 -4.70 17.81
CA ALA A 19 -15.68 -4.86 16.43
C ALA A 19 -15.41 -3.50 15.88
N SER A 20 -14.43 -3.35 15.12
CA SER A 20 -14.12 -2.08 14.63
C SER A 20 -15.19 -1.62 13.68
N PRO A 21 -15.44 -0.39 13.71
CA PRO A 21 -16.43 0.19 12.83
C PRO A 21 -15.84 0.23 11.43
N PRO A 22 -16.65 0.20 10.44
CA PRO A 22 -16.16 0.29 9.09
C PRO A 22 -15.59 1.67 8.86
N PRO A 23 -14.61 1.80 8.04
CA PRO A 23 -14.01 3.07 7.76
C PRO A 23 -15.01 3.97 7.04
N ALA A 24 -14.88 5.24 7.28
CA ALA A 24 -15.77 6.19 6.67
C ALA A 24 -15.63 6.18 5.16
N HIS A 25 -14.43 5.94 4.67
CA HIS A 25 -14.22 5.88 3.25
C HIS A 25 -13.86 4.45 2.89
N ALA A 26 -14.82 3.72 2.46
CA ALA A 26 -14.57 2.35 2.13
C ALA A 26 -13.72 2.27 0.89
N LYS A 27 -12.74 1.41 0.91
CA LYS A 27 -11.89 1.16 -0.23
C LYS A 27 -11.86 -0.34 -0.45
N THR A 28 -11.73 -0.73 -1.70
CA THR A 28 -11.47 -2.12 -2.01
C THR A 28 -10.01 -2.20 -2.41
N CYS A 29 -9.23 -2.93 -1.67
CA CYS A 29 -7.81 -3.07 -1.94
C CYS A 29 -7.44 -4.49 -2.30
N LYS A 30 -6.49 -4.63 -3.19
CA LYS A 30 -5.96 -5.92 -3.63
C LYS A 30 -4.62 -6.17 -2.98
N ASP A 31 -4.09 -7.37 -3.17
CA ASP A 31 -2.79 -7.71 -2.61
C ASP A 31 -1.72 -6.78 -3.17
N ALA A 32 -0.67 -6.61 -2.42
CA ALA A 32 0.39 -5.70 -2.79
C ALA A 32 1.00 -6.01 -4.15
N VAL A 33 1.31 -4.96 -4.88
CA VAL A 33 1.95 -5.06 -6.17
C VAL A 33 3.30 -4.34 -6.04
N SER A 34 4.33 -4.89 -6.64
CA SER A 34 5.67 -4.28 -6.64
C SER A 34 6.13 -4.04 -8.05
N ALA A 35 6.81 -2.94 -8.27
CA ALA A 35 7.40 -2.65 -9.57
C ALA A 35 8.72 -1.93 -9.38
N LYS A 36 9.66 -2.19 -10.27
CA LYS A 36 11.00 -1.64 -10.18
C LYS A 36 11.27 -0.72 -11.35
N ALA A 37 12.21 0.17 -11.14
CA ALA A 37 12.71 1.00 -12.23
C ALA A 37 14.12 1.46 -11.87
N ARG A 38 14.86 1.90 -12.87
CA ARG A 38 16.19 2.40 -12.62
C ARG A 38 16.40 3.63 -13.49
N SER A 39 17.36 4.43 -13.11
CA SER A 39 17.74 5.58 -13.90
C SER A 39 19.25 5.75 -13.85
N ALA A 40 19.86 6.00 -14.98
CA ALA A 40 21.30 6.17 -15.07
C ALA A 40 21.68 7.43 -15.83
N ALA A 41 20.72 8.06 -16.46
CA ALA A 41 21.03 9.17 -17.36
C ALA A 41 21.15 10.56 -16.74
N GLN A 42 20.86 10.68 -15.48
CA GLN A 42 20.83 12.00 -14.85
C GLN A 42 22.23 12.42 -14.39
N VAL A 43 22.43 13.73 -14.26
CA VAL A 43 23.75 14.26 -13.89
C VAL A 43 24.12 14.13 -12.42
N SER A 44 23.19 13.93 -11.55
CA SER A 44 23.49 13.81 -10.12
C SER A 44 22.79 12.61 -9.52
N ASP A 45 23.29 12.15 -8.37
CA ASP A 45 22.67 11.03 -7.67
C ASP A 45 21.26 11.38 -7.27
N ALA A 46 21.03 12.61 -6.81
CA ALA A 46 19.70 13.01 -6.38
C ALA A 46 18.71 12.98 -7.55
N SER A 47 19.17 13.40 -8.73
CA SER A 47 18.33 13.37 -9.92
C SER A 47 18.06 11.95 -10.38
N ARG A 48 19.07 11.09 -10.31
CA ARG A 48 18.90 9.70 -10.71
C ARG A 48 17.92 9.01 -9.78
N GLU A 49 18.01 9.26 -8.47
CA GLU A 49 17.10 8.63 -7.53
C GLU A 49 15.68 9.14 -7.75
N ARG A 50 15.51 10.44 -7.94
CA ARG A 50 14.17 10.98 -8.14
C ARG A 50 13.53 10.38 -9.38
N ARG A 51 14.30 10.28 -10.46
CA ARG A 51 13.76 9.73 -11.70
C ARG A 51 13.45 8.25 -11.56
N ALA A 52 14.30 7.50 -10.88
CA ALA A 52 14.06 6.09 -10.67
C ALA A 52 12.81 5.90 -9.81
N ARG A 53 12.60 6.77 -8.83
CA ARG A 53 11.43 6.70 -7.97
C ARG A 53 10.16 6.99 -8.78
N GLU A 54 10.18 8.02 -9.59
CA GLU A 54 9.03 8.37 -10.42
C GLU A 54 8.71 7.25 -11.40
N ASN A 55 9.75 6.67 -11.99
CA ASN A 55 9.55 5.59 -12.95
C ASN A 55 9.03 4.33 -12.27
N ALA A 56 9.49 4.05 -11.05
CA ALA A 56 9.00 2.88 -10.30
C ALA A 56 7.51 3.03 -9.99
N ILE A 57 7.09 4.23 -9.61
CA ILE A 57 5.69 4.49 -9.33
C ILE A 57 4.86 4.36 -10.61
N ALA A 58 5.37 4.86 -11.73
CA ALA A 58 4.67 4.74 -13.00
C ALA A 58 4.55 3.26 -13.40
N ASN A 59 5.60 2.50 -13.21
CA ASN A 59 5.58 1.07 -13.52
C ASN A 59 4.62 0.34 -12.58
N TRP A 60 4.55 0.76 -11.32
CA TRP A 60 3.60 0.20 -10.37
C TRP A 60 2.16 0.45 -10.86
N SER A 61 1.87 1.67 -11.30
CA SER A 61 0.53 2.00 -11.79
C SER A 61 0.15 1.14 -12.98
N ASN A 62 1.08 0.92 -13.91
CA ASN A 62 0.82 0.09 -15.06
C ASN A 62 0.59 -1.36 -14.66
N ARG A 63 1.39 -1.86 -13.72
CA ARG A 63 1.24 -3.24 -13.27
C ARG A 63 -0.08 -3.44 -12.50
N ALA A 64 -0.44 -2.48 -11.66
CA ALA A 64 -1.69 -2.56 -10.92
C ALA A 64 -2.87 -2.55 -11.89
N ARG A 65 -2.81 -1.71 -12.93
CA ARG A 65 -3.86 -1.66 -13.92
C ARG A 65 -3.95 -2.99 -14.68
N ASP A 66 -2.82 -3.53 -15.09
CA ASP A 66 -2.82 -4.76 -15.88
C ASP A 66 -3.27 -5.96 -15.05
N THR A 67 -2.98 -5.96 -13.77
CA THR A 67 -3.32 -7.09 -12.90
C THR A 67 -4.74 -7.01 -12.35
N HIS A 68 -5.18 -5.82 -11.96
CA HIS A 68 -6.44 -5.67 -11.23
C HIS A 68 -7.47 -4.78 -11.91
N GLY A 69 -7.09 -4.09 -12.96
CA GLY A 69 -8.03 -3.25 -13.69
C GLY A 69 -7.73 -1.76 -13.56
N TRP A 70 -8.31 -1.01 -14.47
CA TRP A 70 -8.03 0.42 -14.59
C TRP A 70 -8.28 1.19 -13.30
N ALA A 71 -9.28 0.85 -12.54
CA ALA A 71 -9.63 1.58 -11.33
C ALA A 71 -8.56 1.45 -10.24
N TYR A 72 -7.67 0.49 -10.36
CA TYR A 72 -6.65 0.23 -9.34
C TYR A 72 -5.28 0.87 -9.65
N ARG A 73 -5.16 1.61 -10.72
CA ARG A 73 -3.86 2.14 -11.14
C ARG A 73 -3.39 3.38 -10.38
N PHE A 74 -4.19 3.92 -9.51
CA PHE A 74 -3.87 5.18 -8.87
C PHE A 74 -3.02 5.03 -7.62
N TRP A 75 -1.76 5.39 -7.75
CA TRP A 75 -0.81 5.31 -6.62
C TRP A 75 -1.34 6.07 -5.41
N ARG A 76 -1.95 7.24 -5.62
CA ARG A 76 -2.43 8.04 -4.51
C ARG A 76 -3.54 7.37 -3.70
N ARG A 77 -4.27 6.46 -4.29
CA ARG A 77 -5.35 5.76 -3.59
C ARG A 77 -4.87 4.46 -2.95
N SER A 78 -3.63 4.06 -3.23
CA SER A 78 -3.12 2.79 -2.73
C SER A 78 -2.85 2.86 -1.25
N ALA A 79 -2.72 1.70 -0.63
CA ALA A 79 -2.44 1.57 0.79
C ALA A 79 -1.05 1.01 1.00
N ASP A 80 -0.47 1.33 2.15
CA ASP A 80 0.84 0.81 2.54
C ASP A 80 1.90 1.10 1.48
N ARG A 81 1.93 2.32 1.01
CA ARG A 81 2.87 2.72 -0.03
C ARG A 81 4.30 2.77 0.49
N LYS A 82 5.21 2.24 -0.29
CA LYS A 82 6.61 2.23 0.07
C LYS A 82 7.44 2.31 -1.19
N VAL A 83 8.46 3.14 -1.19
CA VAL A 83 9.41 3.19 -2.28
C VAL A 83 10.79 3.08 -1.68
N GLU A 84 11.52 2.05 -2.07
CA GLU A 84 12.86 1.82 -1.57
C GLU A 84 13.83 1.96 -2.71
N CYS A 85 14.90 2.70 -2.50
CA CYS A 85 15.87 2.99 -3.55
C CYS A 85 17.27 2.60 -3.10
N GLY A 86 18.10 2.23 -4.07
CA GLY A 86 19.48 1.90 -3.81
C GLY A 86 20.25 1.99 -5.11
N GLY A 87 21.51 1.59 -5.07
CA GLY A 87 22.32 1.59 -6.27
C GLY A 87 23.60 2.35 -6.09
N GLY A 88 24.45 2.27 -7.08
CA GLY A 88 25.75 2.89 -7.04
C GLY A 88 25.77 4.30 -7.59
N ALA A 89 26.97 4.78 -7.87
CA ALA A 89 27.14 6.16 -8.30
C ALA A 89 26.65 6.40 -9.73
N SER A 90 26.58 5.39 -10.55
CA SER A 90 26.20 5.58 -11.94
C SER A 90 24.74 5.26 -12.25
N ALA A 91 24.06 4.60 -11.34
CA ALA A 91 22.65 4.23 -11.56
C ALA A 91 21.95 4.00 -10.24
N LYS A 92 20.70 4.38 -10.21
CA LYS A 92 19.86 4.15 -9.03
C LYS A 92 18.69 3.27 -9.42
N HIS A 93 18.27 2.46 -8.47
CA HIS A 93 17.14 1.56 -8.65
C HIS A 93 16.13 1.84 -7.56
N CYS A 94 14.87 1.87 -7.91
CA CYS A 94 13.82 2.03 -6.90
C CYS A 94 12.78 0.95 -7.10
N THR A 95 12.19 0.50 -5.99
CA THR A 95 11.08 -0.46 -6.01
C THR A 95 9.90 0.20 -5.33
N ALA A 96 8.79 0.29 -6.02
CA ALA A 96 7.56 0.84 -5.47
C ALA A 96 6.65 -0.34 -5.13
N THR A 97 6.16 -0.36 -3.90
CA THR A 97 5.27 -1.43 -3.43
C THR A 97 4.07 -0.80 -2.75
N ALA A 98 2.90 -1.26 -3.06
CA ALA A 98 1.69 -0.78 -2.41
C ALA A 98 0.53 -1.71 -2.76
N LYS A 99 -0.52 -1.65 -1.95
CA LYS A 99 -1.74 -2.39 -2.23
C LYS A 99 -2.62 -1.52 -3.10
N PRO A 100 -2.93 -1.94 -4.32
CA PRO A 100 -3.79 -1.12 -5.17
C PRO A 100 -5.20 -1.11 -4.62
N CYS A 101 -5.79 0.07 -4.57
CA CYS A 101 -7.13 0.24 -4.04
C CYS A 101 -7.97 1.08 -4.99
N ARG A 102 -9.26 0.85 -4.95
CA ARG A 102 -10.18 1.71 -5.67
C ARG A 102 -11.20 2.25 -4.68
N LEU A 103 -11.75 3.40 -5.00
CA LEU A 103 -12.83 3.95 -4.19
C LEU A 103 -14.11 3.29 -4.64
N LEU A 104 -14.99 3.05 -3.70
CA LEU A 104 -16.27 2.42 -4.00
C LEU A 104 -17.27 3.43 -4.52
#